data_95777aa71e6b25f437b9d837362b7c0c
#
_entry.id   95777aa71e6b25f437b9d837362b7c0c
#
_cell.length_a   1.000
_cell.length_b   1.000
_cell.length_c   1.000
_cell.angle_alpha   90.00
_cell.angle_beta   90.00
_cell.angle_gamma   90.00
#
_symmetry.space_group_name_H-M   'P 1'
#
loop_
_entity.id
_entity.type
_entity.pdbx_description
1 polymer ?
#
loop_
_entity_poly.entity_id
_entity_poly.type
_entity_poly.pdbx_seq_one_letter_code
_entity_poly.pdbx_strand_id
1 'polypeptide(L)'
;MSRRIIPFAVLALASCAESTRIIEPVVTETHPGFDTSIYPGDAAMRAWLEPNSPYEWSGYYLAAPCHKDISWSGKRSTLLGMGWGLAVIFVGQQTFDDVPIVSNARATILEDVGAQVTCSRTLLSKEQGTIDADDAISKTALEGFTTGTVIYLDIEHMNAIPSTMEDYYRAWVQRVIVDGRYRPGIYCHRFNALAINAGANAAATGVGSSQKIPFWIASTIGFSLDKKPTDVGFSFASMWQGILDTTQTWNGVTLALDVDIADTRSPSAP
;
A
#
# COMPACT_ATOMS: atom_id res chain seq x y z
N MET A 1 59.56 -70.55 -25.68
CA MET A 1 58.21 -70.52 -25.12
C MET A 1 57.88 -69.09 -24.71
N SER A 2 57.15 -68.35 -25.56
CA SER A 2 56.88 -66.95 -25.40
C SER A 2 55.39 -66.78 -24.93
N ARG A 3 55.15 -66.30 -23.71
CA ARG A 3 53.82 -66.07 -23.20
C ARG A 3 53.38 -64.63 -23.57
N ARG A 4 52.33 -64.55 -24.38
CA ARG A 4 51.68 -63.28 -24.69
C ARG A 4 50.71 -62.90 -23.55
N ILE A 5 50.88 -61.68 -22.98
CA ILE A 5 49.97 -61.04 -21.99
C ILE A 5 49.01 -60.20 -22.80
N ILE A 6 47.71 -60.48 -22.61
CA ILE A 6 46.61 -59.68 -23.18
C ILE A 6 46.19 -58.67 -22.12
N PRO A 7 46.12 -57.36 -22.40
CA PRO A 7 45.59 -56.39 -21.42
C PRO A 7 44.05 -56.35 -21.46
N PHE A 8 43.44 -56.48 -20.28
CA PHE A 8 42.01 -56.24 -20.10
C PHE A 8 41.78 -54.73 -20.06
N ALA A 9 40.93 -54.24 -20.99
CA ALA A 9 40.46 -52.87 -20.93
C ALA A 9 39.23 -52.82 -19.99
N VAL A 10 39.33 -52.02 -18.92
CA VAL A 10 38.21 -51.75 -18.03
C VAL A 10 37.45 -50.57 -18.61
N LEU A 11 36.21 -50.87 -19.04
CA LEU A 11 35.26 -49.83 -19.50
C LEU A 11 34.58 -49.20 -18.28
N ALA A 12 34.93 -47.95 -17.96
CA ALA A 12 34.28 -47.18 -16.94
C ALA A 12 32.96 -46.59 -17.52
N LEU A 13 31.84 -47.10 -17.06
CA LEU A 13 30.50 -46.50 -17.32
C LEU A 13 30.34 -45.26 -16.43
N ALA A 14 30.41 -44.09 -17.01
CA ALA A 14 30.07 -42.83 -16.35
C ALA A 14 28.53 -42.73 -16.29
N SER A 15 27.94 -42.93 -15.12
CA SER A 15 26.55 -42.69 -14.84
C SER A 15 26.35 -41.19 -14.70
N CYS A 16 25.68 -40.56 -15.68
CA CYS A 16 25.16 -39.20 -15.52
C CYS A 16 23.94 -39.26 -14.61
N ALA A 17 24.13 -38.89 -13.34
CA ALA A 17 23.00 -38.61 -12.46
C ALA A 17 22.43 -37.23 -12.87
N GLU A 18 21.28 -37.23 -13.54
CA GLU A 18 20.48 -36.03 -13.73
C GLU A 18 20.01 -35.55 -12.34
N SER A 19 20.58 -34.42 -11.88
CA SER A 19 20.11 -33.73 -10.69
C SER A 19 18.77 -33.05 -11.02
N THR A 20 17.68 -33.70 -10.69
CA THR A 20 16.36 -33.09 -10.72
C THR A 20 16.34 -31.98 -9.67
N ARG A 21 16.46 -30.73 -10.12
CA ARG A 21 16.19 -29.58 -9.25
C ARG A 21 14.73 -29.63 -8.84
N ILE A 22 14.48 -29.99 -7.60
CA ILE A 22 13.19 -29.78 -6.96
C ILE A 22 13.04 -28.26 -6.85
N ILE A 23 12.20 -27.68 -7.73
CA ILE A 23 11.78 -26.30 -7.58
C ILE A 23 10.78 -26.34 -6.42
N GLU A 24 11.23 -25.98 -5.21
CA GLU A 24 10.31 -25.74 -4.11
C GLU A 24 9.32 -24.65 -4.54
N PRO A 25 8.01 -24.84 -4.32
CA PRO A 25 7.05 -23.77 -4.56
C PRO A 25 7.46 -22.57 -3.75
N VAL A 26 7.61 -21.42 -4.41
CA VAL A 26 7.77 -20.14 -3.71
C VAL A 26 6.48 -19.94 -2.92
N VAL A 27 6.52 -20.22 -1.63
CA VAL A 27 5.46 -19.85 -0.70
C VAL A 27 5.52 -18.33 -0.64
N THR A 28 4.64 -17.66 -1.36
CA THR A 28 4.47 -16.22 -1.20
C THR A 28 3.77 -16.04 0.14
N GLU A 29 4.53 -15.62 1.14
CA GLU A 29 3.98 -15.27 2.43
C GLU A 29 2.99 -14.11 2.26
N THR A 30 1.89 -14.18 2.97
CA THR A 30 0.93 -13.10 3.09
C THR A 30 1.22 -12.39 4.40
N HIS A 31 1.25 -11.07 4.36
CA HIS A 31 1.58 -10.23 5.50
C HIS A 31 0.32 -9.49 5.98
N PRO A 32 -0.26 -9.90 7.11
CA PRO A 32 -1.38 -9.19 7.71
C PRO A 32 -0.97 -7.81 8.20
N GLY A 33 -1.88 -6.86 8.00
CA GLY A 33 -1.75 -5.49 8.47
C GLY A 33 -3.09 -4.91 8.84
N PHE A 34 -3.06 -3.67 9.27
CA PHE A 34 -4.28 -2.90 9.54
C PHE A 34 -4.05 -1.43 9.21
N ASP A 35 -5.14 -0.73 8.99
CA ASP A 35 -5.11 0.72 8.98
C ASP A 35 -6.14 1.32 9.93
N THR A 36 -5.84 2.51 10.43
CA THR A 36 -6.72 3.33 11.25
C THR A 36 -6.39 4.80 11.03
N SER A 37 -7.40 5.60 10.78
CA SER A 37 -7.22 7.01 10.40
C SER A 37 -6.55 7.87 11.47
N ILE A 38 -6.70 7.51 12.76
CA ILE A 38 -6.11 8.22 13.89
C ILE A 38 -5.01 7.37 14.53
N TYR A 39 -3.84 7.94 14.74
CA TYR A 39 -2.73 7.24 15.40
C TYR A 39 -3.11 6.78 16.81
N PRO A 40 -3.07 5.49 17.12
CA PRO A 40 -3.55 4.99 18.42
C PRO A 40 -2.56 5.22 19.57
N GLY A 41 -1.38 5.75 19.28
CA GLY A 41 -0.35 6.03 20.27
C GLY A 41 0.73 4.95 20.35
N ASP A 42 1.95 5.37 20.72
CA ASP A 42 3.15 4.52 20.75
C ASP A 42 2.98 3.27 21.62
N ALA A 43 2.26 3.38 22.76
CA ALA A 43 2.01 2.27 23.64
C ALA A 43 1.09 1.21 23.00
N ALA A 44 0.04 1.63 22.33
CA ALA A 44 -0.88 0.74 21.62
C ALA A 44 -0.16 0.03 20.45
N MET A 45 0.58 0.77 19.64
CA MET A 45 1.37 0.20 18.55
C MET A 45 2.39 -0.82 19.05
N ARG A 46 3.04 -0.59 20.19
CA ARG A 46 3.96 -1.55 20.80
C ARG A 46 3.24 -2.82 21.25
N ALA A 47 2.11 -2.66 21.94
CA ALA A 47 1.33 -3.80 22.43
C ALA A 47 0.82 -4.68 21.26
N TRP A 48 0.53 -4.09 20.13
CA TRP A 48 0.04 -4.80 18.94
C TRP A 48 1.13 -5.54 18.16
N LEU A 49 2.42 -5.29 18.43
CA LEU A 49 3.56 -6.06 17.89
C LEU A 49 4.01 -7.21 18.79
N GLU A 50 3.54 -7.28 20.03
CA GLU A 50 3.90 -8.35 20.97
C GLU A 50 3.42 -9.71 20.48
N PRO A 51 4.01 -10.82 20.93
CA PRO A 51 3.62 -12.16 20.56
C PRO A 51 2.10 -12.37 20.64
N ASN A 52 1.53 -13.04 19.65
CA ASN A 52 0.11 -13.36 19.44
C ASN A 52 -0.68 -12.36 18.59
N SER A 53 -0.17 -11.20 18.23
CA SER A 53 -0.78 -10.40 17.16
C SER A 53 -0.32 -10.92 15.78
N PRO A 54 -1.20 -11.05 14.80
CA PRO A 54 -0.81 -11.45 13.46
C PRO A 54 -0.22 -10.31 12.64
N TYR A 55 -0.36 -9.07 13.08
CA TYR A 55 -0.10 -7.88 12.28
C TYR A 55 1.39 -7.54 12.20
N GLU A 56 1.84 -7.23 10.99
CA GLU A 56 3.24 -6.94 10.67
C GLU A 56 3.45 -5.51 10.16
N TRP A 57 2.39 -4.86 9.65
CA TRP A 57 2.43 -3.51 9.11
C TRP A 57 1.16 -2.74 9.44
N SER A 58 1.24 -1.42 9.35
CA SER A 58 0.09 -0.53 9.48
C SER A 58 0.05 0.56 8.43
N GLY A 59 -1.17 1.08 8.17
CA GLY A 59 -1.34 2.33 7.46
C GLY A 59 -0.59 3.47 8.15
N TYR A 60 -0.06 4.41 7.37
CA TYR A 60 0.57 5.65 7.81
C TYR A 60 -0.05 6.82 7.07
N TYR A 61 -0.96 7.51 7.71
CA TYR A 61 -1.73 8.57 7.08
C TYR A 61 -0.95 9.89 7.07
N LEU A 62 -0.75 10.42 5.87
CA LEU A 62 -0.30 11.80 5.71
C LEU A 62 -1.50 12.75 5.90
N ALA A 63 -1.26 13.93 6.48
CA ALA A 63 -2.26 14.99 6.41
C ALA A 63 -2.55 15.31 4.94
N ALA A 64 -3.81 15.28 4.54
CA ALA A 64 -4.23 15.33 3.14
C ALA A 64 -5.55 16.12 2.98
N PRO A 65 -5.99 16.47 1.78
CA PRO A 65 -7.22 17.22 1.58
C PRO A 65 -8.43 16.62 2.30
N CYS A 66 -8.62 15.31 2.21
CA CYS A 66 -9.74 14.62 2.85
C CYS A 66 -9.35 13.85 4.13
N HIS A 67 -8.16 14.10 4.66
CA HIS A 67 -7.68 13.60 5.95
C HIS A 67 -6.89 14.67 6.69
N LYS A 68 -7.54 15.39 7.61
CA LYS A 68 -6.94 16.54 8.33
C LYS A 68 -6.18 16.15 9.59
N ASP A 69 -6.36 14.92 10.08
CA ASP A 69 -5.66 14.46 11.28
C ASP A 69 -4.15 14.41 11.05
N ILE A 70 -3.40 14.87 12.03
CA ILE A 70 -1.93 14.93 12.00
C ILE A 70 -1.29 14.02 13.05
N SER A 71 -2.07 13.16 13.70
CA SER A 71 -1.58 12.32 14.80
C SER A 71 -0.48 11.34 14.37
N TRP A 72 -0.46 10.95 13.10
CA TRP A 72 0.58 10.11 12.50
C TRP A 72 1.90 10.87 12.23
N SER A 73 1.86 12.21 12.13
CA SER A 73 3.05 13.00 11.77
C SER A 73 4.18 12.80 12.76
N GLY A 74 5.39 12.58 12.22
CA GLY A 74 6.60 12.34 13.00
C GLY A 74 6.71 10.93 13.61
N LYS A 75 5.78 10.02 13.34
CA LYS A 75 5.77 8.68 13.94
C LYS A 75 6.55 7.63 13.17
N ARG A 76 6.95 7.91 11.92
CA ARG A 76 7.66 6.95 11.06
C ARG A 76 8.86 6.29 11.74
N SER A 77 9.80 7.08 12.29
CA SER A 77 11.02 6.54 12.90
C SER A 77 10.74 5.66 14.12
N THR A 78 9.75 6.06 14.92
CA THR A 78 9.30 5.29 16.10
C THR A 78 8.71 3.94 15.68
N LEU A 79 7.83 3.94 14.67
CA LEU A 79 7.19 2.72 14.18
C LEU A 79 8.19 1.76 13.54
N LEU A 80 9.08 2.25 12.68
CA LEU A 80 10.14 1.45 12.10
C LEU A 80 11.09 0.89 13.18
N GLY A 81 11.41 1.70 14.21
CA GLY A 81 12.21 1.27 15.35
C GLY A 81 11.53 0.21 16.21
N MET A 82 10.21 0.13 16.21
CA MET A 82 9.43 -0.96 16.81
C MET A 82 9.44 -2.22 15.95
N GLY A 83 9.64 -2.11 14.63
CA GLY A 83 9.61 -3.22 13.67
C GLY A 83 8.37 -3.25 12.77
N TRP A 84 7.51 -2.22 12.81
CA TRP A 84 6.37 -2.10 11.91
C TRP A 84 6.79 -1.90 10.45
N GLY A 85 6.18 -2.63 9.52
CA GLY A 85 6.08 -2.21 8.14
C GLY A 85 5.08 -1.06 8.00
N LEU A 86 5.17 -0.28 6.93
CA LEU A 86 4.29 0.88 6.72
C LEU A 86 3.72 0.89 5.31
N ALA A 87 2.44 1.30 5.19
CA ALA A 87 1.76 1.68 3.96
C ALA A 87 1.43 3.17 4.03
N VAL A 88 2.06 4.00 3.22
CA VAL A 88 1.88 5.47 3.23
C VAL A 88 0.63 5.85 2.45
N ILE A 89 -0.31 6.52 3.10
CA ILE A 89 -1.64 6.85 2.57
C ILE A 89 -1.78 8.36 2.44
N PHE A 90 -2.28 8.79 1.29
CA PHE A 90 -2.68 10.17 1.04
C PHE A 90 -4.13 10.20 0.55
N VAL A 91 -5.05 10.64 1.41
CA VAL A 91 -6.49 10.74 1.11
C VAL A 91 -6.72 12.00 0.27
N GLY A 92 -6.67 11.84 -1.05
CA GLY A 92 -6.83 12.93 -2.03
C GLY A 92 -8.25 13.48 -2.08
N GLN A 93 -8.53 14.32 -3.10
CA GLN A 93 -9.89 14.80 -3.33
C GLN A 93 -10.83 13.64 -3.66
N GLN A 94 -12.05 13.74 -3.20
CA GLN A 94 -13.09 12.73 -3.34
C GLN A 94 -14.28 13.23 -4.18
N THR A 95 -15.16 12.33 -4.57
CA THR A 95 -16.40 12.68 -5.30
C THR A 95 -17.53 13.18 -4.39
N PHE A 96 -17.25 13.31 -3.12
CA PHE A 96 -18.12 13.92 -2.10
C PHE A 96 -17.45 15.16 -1.51
N ASP A 97 -18.22 16.04 -0.91
CA ASP A 97 -17.70 17.17 -0.15
C ASP A 97 -17.46 16.73 1.30
N ASP A 98 -16.58 17.40 2.03
CA ASP A 98 -16.44 17.19 3.46
C ASP A 98 -17.82 17.19 4.13
N VAL A 99 -18.25 16.04 4.57
CA VAL A 99 -19.34 16.00 5.53
C VAL A 99 -18.73 16.53 6.82
N PRO A 100 -19.26 17.62 7.42
CA PRO A 100 -18.79 18.06 8.71
C PRO A 100 -18.87 16.85 9.65
N ILE A 101 -17.72 16.35 10.09
CA ILE A 101 -17.70 15.28 11.09
C ILE A 101 -18.31 15.89 12.33
N VAL A 102 -19.58 15.59 12.58
CA VAL A 102 -20.23 15.86 13.86
C VAL A 102 -19.69 14.81 14.83
N SER A 103 -18.37 14.85 15.04
CA SER A 103 -17.75 14.05 16.07
C SER A 103 -18.01 14.77 17.39
N ASN A 104 -18.70 14.14 18.31
CA ASN A 104 -18.85 14.53 19.71
C ASN A 104 -17.53 14.44 20.49
N ALA A 105 -16.39 14.65 19.86
CA ALA A 105 -15.08 14.70 20.46
C ALA A 105 -14.47 16.08 20.16
N ARG A 106 -14.46 16.95 21.17
CA ARG A 106 -13.68 18.16 21.36
C ARG A 106 -12.73 18.51 20.22
N ALA A 107 -13.21 19.25 19.22
CA ALA A 107 -12.38 20.01 18.32
C ALA A 107 -11.78 21.18 19.11
N THR A 108 -10.55 21.05 19.54
CA THR A 108 -9.75 22.18 19.96
C THR A 108 -9.32 22.94 18.70
N ILE A 109 -9.82 24.13 18.59
CA ILE A 109 -9.49 25.12 17.58
C ILE A 109 -7.99 25.36 17.62
N LEU A 110 -7.30 24.96 16.55
CA LEU A 110 -6.03 25.55 16.15
C LEU A 110 -6.30 26.29 14.84
N GLU A 111 -6.69 27.55 14.99
CA GLU A 111 -6.63 28.52 13.90
C GLU A 111 -5.18 28.81 13.58
N ASP A 112 -4.95 28.88 12.26
CA ASP A 112 -3.82 29.51 11.60
C ASP A 112 -2.59 28.65 11.30
N VAL A 113 -2.45 28.26 10.00
CA VAL A 113 -1.35 28.60 9.09
C VAL A 113 -1.60 27.93 7.71
N GLY A 114 -1.82 28.75 6.66
CA GLY A 114 -1.80 28.33 5.26
C GLY A 114 -3.15 27.83 4.75
N ALA A 115 -3.52 28.22 3.54
CA ALA A 115 -4.76 27.85 2.89
C ALA A 115 -5.07 26.35 3.06
N GLN A 116 -6.01 26.01 3.91
CA GLN A 116 -6.44 24.62 4.12
C GLN A 116 -7.04 24.14 2.81
N VAL A 117 -6.36 23.22 2.14
CA VAL A 117 -6.91 22.52 0.99
C VAL A 117 -8.15 21.78 1.48
N THR A 118 -9.33 22.21 1.03
CA THR A 118 -10.60 21.65 1.44
C THR A 118 -10.85 20.36 0.70
N CYS A 119 -11.43 19.36 1.34
CA CYS A 119 -11.96 18.18 0.65
C CYS A 119 -13.23 18.59 -0.11
N SER A 120 -13.19 18.58 -1.45
CA SER A 120 -14.37 18.95 -2.23
C SER A 120 -14.35 18.35 -3.62
N ARG A 121 -15.50 17.77 -4.02
CA ARG A 121 -15.70 17.27 -5.37
C ARG A 121 -15.53 18.34 -6.45
N THR A 122 -15.68 19.63 -6.11
CA THR A 122 -15.50 20.74 -7.06
C THR A 122 -14.03 21.02 -7.36
N LEU A 123 -13.11 20.46 -6.55
CA LEU A 123 -11.67 20.54 -6.77
C LEU A 123 -11.12 19.39 -7.63
N LEU A 124 -11.94 18.42 -7.99
CA LEU A 124 -11.52 17.34 -8.88
C LEU A 124 -11.17 17.90 -10.27
N SER A 125 -9.87 18.05 -10.52
CA SER A 125 -9.34 18.51 -11.78
C SER A 125 -7.92 18.00 -12.01
N LYS A 126 -7.42 18.08 -13.22
CA LYS A 126 -6.04 17.76 -13.57
C LYS A 126 -5.04 18.63 -12.80
N GLU A 127 -5.32 19.92 -12.69
CA GLU A 127 -4.47 20.89 -11.96
C GLU A 127 -4.38 20.53 -10.48
N GLN A 128 -5.52 20.23 -9.86
CA GLN A 128 -5.54 19.84 -8.44
C GLN A 128 -4.84 18.51 -8.21
N GLY A 129 -4.98 17.54 -9.11
CA GLY A 129 -4.24 16.28 -9.02
C GLY A 129 -2.72 16.49 -9.01
N THR A 130 -2.22 17.46 -9.78
CA THR A 130 -0.79 17.83 -9.76
C THR A 130 -0.40 18.50 -8.45
N ILE A 131 -1.21 19.41 -7.93
CA ILE A 131 -0.97 20.13 -6.67
C ILE A 131 -0.95 19.14 -5.50
N ASP A 132 -1.92 18.23 -5.44
CA ASP A 132 -2.03 17.24 -4.38
C ASP A 132 -0.91 16.20 -4.44
N ALA A 133 -0.41 15.88 -5.63
CA ALA A 133 0.78 15.04 -5.79
C ALA A 133 2.04 15.72 -5.22
N ASP A 134 2.23 17.03 -5.48
CA ASP A 134 3.34 17.80 -4.93
C ASP A 134 3.25 17.88 -3.40
N ASP A 135 2.06 18.02 -2.85
CA ASP A 135 1.81 18.00 -1.40
C ASP A 135 2.14 16.62 -0.81
N ALA A 136 1.65 15.53 -1.40
CA ALA A 136 1.95 14.17 -0.98
C ALA A 136 3.45 13.87 -0.98
N ILE A 137 4.15 14.25 -2.06
CA ILE A 137 5.60 14.11 -2.21
C ILE A 137 6.34 14.89 -1.10
N SER A 138 5.94 16.14 -0.87
CA SER A 138 6.58 17.02 0.13
C SER A 138 6.41 16.47 1.55
N LYS A 139 5.20 16.03 1.90
CA LYS A 139 4.89 15.46 3.21
C LYS A 139 5.61 14.12 3.43
N THR A 140 5.66 13.26 2.42
CA THR A 140 6.43 12.01 2.47
C THR A 140 7.92 12.27 2.75
N ALA A 141 8.48 13.31 2.12
CA ALA A 141 9.86 13.73 2.37
C ALA A 141 10.05 14.31 3.79
N LEU A 142 9.13 15.14 4.27
CA LEU A 142 9.17 15.71 5.61
C LEU A 142 9.10 14.64 6.70
N GLU A 143 8.31 13.59 6.48
CA GLU A 143 8.24 12.42 7.38
C GLU A 143 9.51 11.54 7.30
N GLY A 144 10.45 11.86 6.40
CA GLY A 144 11.74 11.20 6.28
C GLY A 144 11.68 9.84 5.56
N PHE A 145 10.65 9.56 4.78
CA PHE A 145 10.59 8.38 3.94
C PHE A 145 11.67 8.42 2.84
N THR A 146 12.28 7.28 2.56
CA THR A 146 13.36 7.17 1.58
C THR A 146 12.85 7.24 0.15
N THR A 147 13.71 7.63 -0.77
CA THR A 147 13.41 7.58 -2.21
C THR A 147 12.98 6.17 -2.62
N GLY A 148 11.98 6.09 -3.49
CA GLY A 148 11.39 4.83 -3.94
C GLY A 148 10.17 4.38 -3.10
N THR A 149 9.90 5.00 -1.95
CA THR A 149 8.69 4.72 -1.15
C THR A 149 7.44 4.88 -2.02
N VAL A 150 6.51 3.93 -1.90
CA VAL A 150 5.19 4.01 -2.53
C VAL A 150 4.27 4.90 -1.69
N ILE A 151 3.61 5.86 -2.34
CA ILE A 151 2.54 6.67 -1.74
C ILE A 151 1.22 6.19 -2.36
N TYR A 152 0.31 5.68 -1.54
CA TYR A 152 -1.01 5.24 -2.00
C TYR A 152 -1.97 6.42 -2.01
N LEU A 153 -2.43 6.82 -3.22
CA LEU A 153 -3.57 7.73 -3.36
C LEU A 153 -4.83 6.97 -3.01
N ASP A 154 -5.53 7.42 -1.99
CA ASP A 154 -6.79 6.86 -1.58
C ASP A 154 -7.92 7.46 -2.42
N ILE A 155 -8.66 6.57 -3.12
CA ILE A 155 -9.81 6.89 -3.96
C ILE A 155 -10.98 6.04 -3.50
N GLU A 156 -11.96 6.68 -2.87
CA GLU A 156 -13.13 6.02 -2.32
C GLU A 156 -14.10 5.47 -3.39
N HIS A 157 -15.04 4.64 -2.94
CA HIS A 157 -16.04 4.02 -3.79
C HIS A 157 -16.87 5.04 -4.57
N MET A 158 -17.08 4.77 -5.85
CA MET A 158 -17.97 5.55 -6.73
C MET A 158 -18.87 4.61 -7.53
N ASN A 159 -20.15 4.99 -7.68
CA ASN A 159 -21.08 4.28 -8.57
C ASN A 159 -20.67 4.38 -10.05
N ALA A 160 -20.08 5.51 -10.42
CA ALA A 160 -19.44 5.74 -11.72
C ALA A 160 -18.28 6.69 -11.52
N ILE A 161 -17.18 6.48 -12.24
CA ILE A 161 -16.02 7.36 -12.17
C ILE A 161 -16.28 8.58 -13.06
N PRO A 162 -16.44 9.79 -12.51
CA PRO A 162 -16.59 10.98 -13.34
C PRO A 162 -15.27 11.32 -14.02
N SER A 163 -15.33 11.97 -15.20
CA SER A 163 -14.13 12.38 -15.93
C SER A 163 -13.21 13.28 -15.12
N THR A 164 -13.75 14.11 -14.24
CA THR A 164 -12.97 14.97 -13.33
C THR A 164 -12.13 14.17 -12.33
N MET A 165 -12.63 13.06 -11.79
CA MET A 165 -11.86 12.15 -10.96
C MET A 165 -10.81 11.41 -11.81
N GLU A 166 -11.14 11.01 -13.03
CA GLU A 166 -10.17 10.39 -13.92
C GLU A 166 -9.01 11.35 -14.24
N ASP A 167 -9.31 12.60 -14.58
CA ASP A 167 -8.30 13.64 -14.82
C ASP A 167 -7.44 13.88 -13.57
N TYR A 168 -8.06 13.92 -12.39
CA TYR A 168 -7.40 14.14 -11.11
C TYR A 168 -6.37 13.03 -10.79
N TYR A 169 -6.79 11.75 -10.69
CA TYR A 169 -5.86 10.70 -10.29
C TYR A 169 -4.80 10.42 -11.37
N ARG A 170 -5.12 10.60 -12.63
CA ARG A 170 -4.13 10.44 -13.72
C ARG A 170 -3.04 11.50 -13.64
N ALA A 171 -3.40 12.77 -13.39
CA ALA A 171 -2.44 13.83 -13.18
C ALA A 171 -1.59 13.60 -11.94
N TRP A 172 -2.20 13.14 -10.84
CA TRP A 172 -1.49 12.77 -9.62
C TRP A 172 -0.44 11.68 -9.89
N VAL A 173 -0.82 10.59 -10.54
CA VAL A 173 0.08 9.49 -10.92
C VAL A 173 1.23 9.99 -11.79
N GLN A 174 0.92 10.78 -12.84
CA GLN A 174 1.93 11.35 -13.73
C GLN A 174 2.92 12.23 -12.98
N ARG A 175 2.42 13.08 -12.06
CA ARG A 175 3.26 14.02 -11.31
C ARG A 175 4.22 13.28 -10.38
N VAL A 176 3.75 12.26 -9.65
CA VAL A 176 4.60 11.44 -8.77
C VAL A 176 5.70 10.73 -9.58
N ILE A 177 5.35 10.16 -10.75
CA ILE A 177 6.33 9.50 -11.63
C ILE A 177 7.36 10.50 -12.17
N VAL A 178 6.93 11.66 -12.63
CA VAL A 178 7.83 12.69 -13.19
C VAL A 178 8.76 13.28 -12.14
N ASP A 179 8.30 13.44 -10.89
CA ASP A 179 9.17 13.85 -9.78
C ASP A 179 10.28 12.81 -9.52
N GLY A 180 9.98 11.54 -9.58
CA GLY A 180 10.93 10.44 -9.51
C GLY A 180 11.47 10.12 -8.12
N ARG A 181 11.15 10.87 -7.07
CA ARG A 181 11.55 10.57 -5.70
C ARG A 181 10.77 9.40 -5.11
N TYR A 182 9.48 9.33 -5.42
CA TYR A 182 8.53 8.36 -4.89
C TYR A 182 7.81 7.63 -6.00
N ARG A 183 7.07 6.61 -5.63
CA ARG A 183 6.28 5.78 -6.56
C ARG A 183 4.80 5.94 -6.27
N PRO A 184 3.95 6.09 -7.29
CA PRO A 184 2.51 6.10 -7.07
C PRO A 184 2.02 4.69 -6.76
N GLY A 185 1.11 4.58 -5.79
CA GLY A 185 0.23 3.46 -5.54
C GLY A 185 -1.21 3.95 -5.52
N ILE A 186 -2.18 3.07 -5.64
CA ILE A 186 -3.61 3.40 -5.60
C ILE A 186 -4.32 2.50 -4.59
N TYR A 187 -5.05 3.11 -3.64
CA TYR A 187 -6.11 2.44 -2.90
C TYR A 187 -7.44 2.73 -3.58
N CYS A 188 -8.27 1.70 -3.77
CA CYS A 188 -9.62 1.88 -4.29
C CYS A 188 -10.52 0.67 -4.01
N HIS A 189 -11.84 0.93 -4.03
CA HIS A 189 -12.82 -0.14 -3.91
C HIS A 189 -12.82 -1.06 -5.17
N ARG A 190 -13.04 -2.37 -4.96
CA ARG A 190 -13.03 -3.38 -6.04
C ARG A 190 -13.93 -3.03 -7.23
N PHE A 191 -15.03 -2.32 -6.99
CA PHE A 191 -15.98 -1.95 -8.05
C PHE A 191 -15.33 -1.04 -9.11
N ASN A 192 -14.42 -0.18 -8.70
CA ASN A 192 -13.75 0.79 -9.55
C ASN A 192 -12.37 0.31 -10.04
N ALA A 193 -11.84 -0.77 -9.46
CA ALA A 193 -10.45 -1.19 -9.59
C ALA A 193 -9.96 -1.39 -11.04
N LEU A 194 -10.74 -2.05 -11.90
CA LEU A 194 -10.35 -2.28 -13.29
C LEU A 194 -10.20 -0.98 -14.08
N ALA A 195 -11.16 -0.07 -13.93
CA ALA A 195 -11.15 1.20 -14.66
C ALA A 195 -10.03 2.11 -14.16
N ILE A 196 -9.83 2.21 -12.83
CA ILE A 196 -8.76 3.00 -12.24
C ILE A 196 -7.39 2.42 -12.61
N ASN A 197 -7.23 1.08 -12.60
CA ASN A 197 -5.99 0.44 -13.04
C ASN A 197 -5.65 0.77 -14.50
N ALA A 198 -6.63 0.69 -15.39
CA ALA A 198 -6.43 1.03 -16.80
C ALA A 198 -6.02 2.52 -16.96
N GLY A 199 -6.71 3.44 -16.27
CA GLY A 199 -6.42 4.87 -16.30
C GLY A 199 -5.04 5.21 -15.72
N ALA A 200 -4.67 4.62 -14.58
CA ALA A 200 -3.37 4.83 -13.93
C ALA A 200 -2.21 4.32 -14.80
N ASN A 201 -2.34 3.13 -15.39
CA ASN A 201 -1.32 2.61 -16.31
C ASN A 201 -1.21 3.44 -17.60
N ALA A 202 -2.33 3.93 -18.15
CA ALA A 202 -2.30 4.85 -19.28
C ALA A 202 -1.61 6.17 -18.92
N ALA A 203 -1.84 6.69 -17.70
CA ALA A 203 -1.16 7.87 -17.20
C ALA A 203 0.36 7.66 -17.09
N ALA A 204 0.81 6.53 -16.53
CA ALA A 204 2.22 6.16 -16.46
C ALA A 204 2.86 6.05 -17.85
N THR A 205 2.21 5.34 -18.78
CA THR A 205 2.67 5.21 -20.17
C THR A 205 2.76 6.56 -20.87
N GLY A 206 1.81 7.47 -20.59
CA GLY A 206 1.78 8.81 -21.15
C GLY A 206 3.01 9.68 -20.80
N VAL A 207 3.71 9.36 -19.72
CA VAL A 207 4.99 10.00 -19.32
C VAL A 207 6.20 9.10 -19.56
N GLY A 208 6.06 8.06 -20.38
CA GLY A 208 7.15 7.17 -20.78
C GLY A 208 7.57 6.17 -19.70
N SER A 209 6.77 5.97 -18.66
CA SER A 209 7.06 5.02 -17.59
C SER A 209 6.44 3.65 -17.86
N SER A 210 7.22 2.60 -17.64
CA SER A 210 6.75 1.21 -17.60
C SER A 210 6.62 0.68 -16.16
N GLN A 211 6.69 1.55 -15.17
CA GLN A 211 6.61 1.19 -13.76
C GLN A 211 5.24 0.57 -13.45
N LYS A 212 5.26 -0.59 -12.80
CA LYS A 212 4.04 -1.21 -12.27
C LYS A 212 3.53 -0.37 -11.09
N ILE A 213 2.25 0.01 -11.13
CA ILE A 213 1.59 0.72 -10.03
C ILE A 213 0.98 -0.33 -9.11
N PRO A 214 1.37 -0.39 -7.81
CA PRO A 214 0.75 -1.27 -6.84
C PRO A 214 -0.67 -0.79 -6.50
N PHE A 215 -1.58 -1.76 -6.28
CA PHE A 215 -2.96 -1.49 -5.93
C PHE A 215 -3.32 -2.12 -4.59
N TRP A 216 -3.95 -1.32 -3.75
CA TRP A 216 -4.60 -1.72 -2.52
C TRP A 216 -6.11 -1.76 -2.75
N ILE A 217 -6.71 -2.93 -2.72
CA ILE A 217 -8.11 -3.12 -3.12
C ILE A 217 -8.99 -3.36 -1.91
N ALA A 218 -10.00 -2.51 -1.71
CA ALA A 218 -11.01 -2.71 -0.68
C ALA A 218 -12.13 -3.63 -1.17
N SER A 219 -12.35 -4.72 -0.44
CA SER A 219 -13.46 -5.66 -0.68
C SER A 219 -13.63 -6.62 0.49
N THR A 220 -14.82 -6.70 1.05
CA THR A 220 -15.13 -7.65 2.13
C THR A 220 -15.45 -9.06 1.64
N ILE A 221 -15.54 -9.27 0.32
CA ILE A 221 -15.99 -10.53 -0.26
C ILE A 221 -14.88 -11.57 -0.24
N GLY A 222 -15.06 -12.59 0.57
CA GLY A 222 -14.21 -13.78 0.60
C GLY A 222 -12.83 -13.55 1.23
N PHE A 223 -12.63 -12.49 2.00
CA PHE A 223 -11.40 -12.19 2.69
C PHE A 223 -11.09 -13.17 3.83
N SER A 224 -9.81 -13.48 4.00
CA SER A 224 -9.23 -14.07 5.20
C SER A 224 -7.73 -13.79 5.23
N LEU A 225 -7.11 -13.85 6.41
CA LEU A 225 -5.70 -13.47 6.62
C LEU A 225 -4.70 -14.42 5.95
N ASP A 226 -5.11 -15.61 5.56
CA ASP A 226 -4.29 -16.63 4.86
C ASP A 226 -4.35 -16.53 3.33
N LYS A 227 -5.14 -15.61 2.80
CA LYS A 227 -5.25 -15.36 1.36
C LYS A 227 -4.17 -14.41 0.84
N LYS A 228 -3.99 -14.44 -0.47
CA LYS A 228 -3.12 -13.48 -1.16
C LYS A 228 -3.92 -12.26 -1.60
N PRO A 229 -3.30 -11.08 -1.71
CA PRO A 229 -3.98 -9.90 -2.24
C PRO A 229 -4.67 -10.14 -3.58
N THR A 230 -4.06 -10.93 -4.47
CA THR A 230 -4.62 -11.26 -5.80
C THR A 230 -5.90 -12.11 -5.74
N ASP A 231 -6.19 -12.78 -4.62
CA ASP A 231 -7.42 -13.55 -4.43
C ASP A 231 -8.68 -12.68 -4.33
N VAL A 232 -8.51 -11.36 -4.18
CA VAL A 232 -9.59 -10.38 -4.36
C VAL A 232 -10.18 -10.40 -5.78
N GLY A 233 -9.49 -11.04 -6.72
CA GLY A 233 -9.90 -11.23 -8.11
C GLY A 233 -9.17 -10.35 -9.13
N PHE A 234 -8.10 -9.66 -8.72
CA PHE A 234 -7.28 -8.81 -9.60
C PHE A 234 -5.80 -9.18 -9.48
N SER A 235 -5.18 -9.58 -10.59
CA SER A 235 -3.76 -9.98 -10.65
C SER A 235 -2.79 -8.82 -10.37
N PHE A 236 -3.26 -7.58 -10.39
CA PHE A 236 -2.48 -6.39 -10.09
C PHE A 236 -2.60 -5.94 -8.62
N ALA A 237 -3.44 -6.58 -7.80
CA ALA A 237 -3.55 -6.27 -6.39
C ALA A 237 -2.28 -6.69 -5.65
N SER A 238 -1.69 -5.76 -4.90
CA SER A 238 -0.56 -5.97 -3.99
C SER A 238 -0.99 -5.90 -2.52
N MET A 239 -2.16 -5.35 -2.25
CA MET A 239 -2.78 -5.29 -0.93
C MET A 239 -4.29 -5.48 -1.06
N TRP A 240 -4.90 -5.99 0.00
CA TRP A 240 -6.35 -6.21 0.08
C TRP A 240 -6.86 -5.84 1.46
N GLN A 241 -7.75 -4.85 1.54
CA GLN A 241 -8.51 -4.48 2.74
C GLN A 241 -9.82 -5.29 2.75
N GLY A 242 -9.98 -6.10 3.78
CA GLY A 242 -11.04 -7.12 3.75
C GLY A 242 -12.04 -7.07 4.87
N ILE A 243 -11.71 -6.47 6.01
CA ILE A 243 -12.66 -6.24 7.12
C ILE A 243 -12.63 -4.75 7.42
N LEU A 244 -13.79 -4.11 7.34
CA LEU A 244 -13.94 -2.68 7.54
C LEU A 244 -14.59 -2.39 8.90
N ASP A 245 -14.25 -1.24 9.50
CA ASP A 245 -14.89 -0.69 10.70
C ASP A 245 -15.00 -1.70 11.85
N THR A 246 -13.96 -2.50 12.07
CA THR A 246 -13.97 -3.52 13.12
C THR A 246 -13.26 -3.04 14.38
N THR A 247 -13.53 -3.74 15.47
CA THR A 247 -12.83 -3.53 16.75
C THR A 247 -12.15 -4.81 17.16
N GLN A 248 -10.84 -4.75 17.41
CA GLN A 248 -10.07 -5.89 17.86
C GLN A 248 -9.25 -5.56 19.12
N THR A 249 -8.93 -6.59 19.89
CA THR A 249 -8.15 -6.46 21.13
C THR A 249 -6.94 -7.39 21.07
N TRP A 250 -5.75 -6.82 21.16
CA TRP A 250 -4.49 -7.56 21.26
C TRP A 250 -3.71 -7.08 22.49
N ASN A 251 -3.21 -8.02 23.27
CA ASN A 251 -2.42 -7.75 24.49
C ASN A 251 -3.06 -6.69 25.41
N GLY A 252 -4.40 -6.74 25.55
CA GLY A 252 -5.17 -5.87 26.41
C GLY A 252 -5.45 -4.47 25.84
N VAL A 253 -5.04 -4.18 24.60
CA VAL A 253 -5.29 -2.92 23.90
C VAL A 253 -6.32 -3.12 22.81
N THR A 254 -7.41 -2.37 22.87
CA THR A 254 -8.50 -2.41 21.89
C THR A 254 -8.37 -1.25 20.91
N LEU A 255 -8.41 -1.55 19.60
CA LEU A 255 -8.38 -0.57 18.53
C LEU A 255 -9.60 -0.76 17.60
N ALA A 256 -10.12 0.35 17.09
CA ALA A 256 -10.99 0.38 15.93
C ALA A 256 -10.13 0.55 14.68
N LEU A 257 -10.33 -0.31 13.68
CA LEU A 257 -9.44 -0.41 12.52
C LEU A 257 -10.09 -1.16 11.36
N ASP A 258 -9.44 -1.09 10.22
CA ASP A 258 -9.67 -1.96 9.07
C ASP A 258 -8.56 -3.02 9.00
N VAL A 259 -8.91 -4.24 8.56
CA VAL A 259 -7.97 -5.37 8.49
C VAL A 259 -7.57 -5.63 7.05
N ASP A 260 -6.27 -5.81 6.87
CA ASP A 260 -5.60 -5.89 5.58
C ASP A 260 -4.67 -7.08 5.46
N ILE A 261 -4.33 -7.40 4.21
CA ILE A 261 -3.20 -8.24 3.85
C ILE A 261 -2.39 -7.58 2.74
N ALA A 262 -1.08 -7.86 2.71
CA ALA A 262 -0.18 -7.40 1.66
C ALA A 262 0.72 -8.55 1.15
N ASP A 263 1.30 -8.38 -0.03
CA ASP A 263 2.30 -9.28 -0.61
C ASP A 263 3.70 -9.05 -0.05
N THR A 264 3.89 -8.01 0.76
CA THR A 264 5.15 -7.67 1.43
C THR A 264 4.91 -7.17 2.85
N ARG A 265 5.88 -7.40 3.72
CA ARG A 265 5.85 -6.95 5.12
C ARG A 265 5.87 -5.42 5.27
N SER A 266 6.30 -4.69 4.27
CA SER A 266 6.33 -3.21 4.30
C SER A 266 5.86 -2.69 2.95
N PRO A 267 4.54 -2.51 2.77
CA PRO A 267 3.92 -2.28 1.47
C PRO A 267 4.40 -1.02 0.74
N SER A 268 4.87 -0.02 1.48
CA SER A 268 5.43 1.20 0.89
C SER A 268 6.96 1.19 0.74
N ALA A 269 7.65 0.10 1.15
CA ALA A 269 9.11 0.06 1.01
C ALA A 269 9.56 0.15 -0.46
N PRO A 270 10.74 0.75 -0.74
CA PRO A 270 11.31 0.86 -2.07
C PRO A 270 11.50 -0.47 -2.80
#